data_65091f304f232c7689cf91b97c8827b0
#
_entry.id   65091f304f232c7689cf91b97c8827b0
#
_cell.length_a   1.000
_cell.length_b   1.000
_cell.length_c   1.000
_cell.angle_alpha   90.00
_cell.angle_beta   90.00
_cell.angle_gamma   90.00
#
_symmetry.space_group_name_H-M   'P 1'
#
loop_
_entity.id
_entity.type
_entity.pdbx_description
1 polymer ?
#
loop_
_entity_poly.entity_id
_entity_poly.type
_entity_poly.pdbx_seq_one_letter_code
_entity_poly.pdbx_strand_id
1 'polypeptide(L)'
;MTKSAWGIWGFVLLSACLFNSTAALSQALRPVRGAYDLKLNQDRDSGSIDTASGRLVVELVEDCGGFILNQGFITRITSGETSEIIGNMQASVWESRDGRAMRFTVVNKINSAVAEREQGRG
;
A
#
# COMPACT_ATOMS: atom_id res chain seq x y z
N MET A 1 20.62 43.81 -58.48
CA MET A 1 20.51 42.37 -58.21
C MET A 1 20.97 42.13 -56.76
N THR A 2 20.05 42.19 -55.84
CA THR A 2 20.27 42.00 -54.42
C THR A 2 19.64 40.66 -54.02
N LYS A 3 20.47 39.66 -53.73
CA LYS A 3 20.01 38.38 -53.22
C LYS A 3 19.98 38.43 -51.70
N SER A 4 18.77 38.29 -51.19
CA SER A 4 18.42 38.26 -49.77
C SER A 4 18.99 37.01 -49.07
N ALA A 5 19.85 37.25 -48.07
CA ALA A 5 20.32 36.24 -47.14
C ALA A 5 19.50 36.25 -45.84
N TRP A 6 18.25 35.77 -45.94
CA TRP A 6 17.39 35.55 -44.79
C TRP A 6 16.96 34.08 -44.75
N GLY A 7 17.62 33.26 -43.99
CA GLY A 7 17.20 31.85 -43.93
C GLY A 7 17.94 30.93 -42.93
N ILE A 8 18.89 31.38 -42.15
CA ILE A 8 19.71 30.48 -41.33
C ILE A 8 19.56 30.72 -39.79
N TRP A 9 18.90 31.78 -39.37
CA TRP A 9 18.80 32.14 -37.93
C TRP A 9 17.55 31.62 -37.22
N GLY A 10 16.60 30.98 -37.93
CA GLY A 10 15.36 30.45 -37.39
C GLY A 10 15.42 29.06 -36.75
N PHE A 11 16.50 28.28 -36.98
CA PHE A 11 16.54 26.86 -36.59
C PHE A 11 17.31 26.58 -35.29
N VAL A 12 18.01 27.55 -34.72
CA VAL A 12 18.83 27.31 -33.50
C VAL A 12 18.03 27.51 -32.20
N LEU A 13 16.88 28.14 -32.23
CA LEU A 13 16.10 28.45 -31.00
C LEU A 13 15.09 27.35 -30.58
N LEU A 14 14.89 26.31 -31.37
CA LEU A 14 13.90 25.25 -31.06
C LEU A 14 14.51 24.01 -30.39
N SER A 15 15.82 23.96 -30.23
CA SER A 15 16.52 22.76 -29.66
C SER A 15 16.84 22.85 -28.17
N ALA A 16 16.51 23.93 -27.49
CA ALA A 16 16.91 24.16 -26.09
C ALA A 16 15.87 23.74 -25.03
N CYS A 17 14.70 23.21 -25.40
CA CYS A 17 13.60 22.92 -24.46
C CYS A 17 13.46 21.44 -24.07
N LEU A 18 14.37 20.53 -24.44
CA LEU A 18 14.15 19.09 -24.25
C LEU A 18 14.97 18.43 -23.12
N PHE A 19 15.66 19.20 -22.27
CA PHE A 19 16.42 18.61 -21.15
C PHE A 19 16.01 19.11 -19.76
N ASN A 20 14.71 19.31 -19.53
CA ASN A 20 14.24 19.36 -18.17
C ASN A 20 13.81 17.92 -17.74
N SER A 21 14.78 17.04 -17.59
CA SER A 21 14.60 15.81 -16.82
C SER A 21 14.47 16.25 -15.37
N THR A 22 13.22 16.50 -14.90
CA THR A 22 12.96 16.56 -13.48
C THR A 22 13.33 15.19 -12.91
N ALA A 23 14.46 15.11 -12.24
CA ALA A 23 14.78 13.96 -11.40
C ALA A 23 13.59 13.81 -10.43
N ALA A 24 12.77 12.79 -10.63
CA ALA A 24 11.78 12.39 -9.66
C ALA A 24 12.58 12.05 -8.39
N LEU A 25 12.55 12.92 -7.41
CA LEU A 25 13.08 12.64 -6.08
C LEU A 25 12.26 11.45 -5.57
N SER A 26 12.82 10.27 -5.65
CA SER A 26 12.31 9.08 -4.97
C SER A 26 12.23 9.44 -3.49
N GLN A 27 11.02 9.71 -3.00
CA GLN A 27 10.81 9.90 -1.57
C GLN A 27 11.09 8.56 -0.91
N ALA A 28 12.16 8.48 -0.15
CA ALA A 28 12.47 7.31 0.64
C ALA A 28 11.29 7.06 1.62
N LEU A 29 10.79 5.84 1.64
CA LEU A 29 9.79 5.41 2.62
C LEU A 29 10.39 5.60 4.02
N ARG A 30 9.60 6.20 4.92
CA ARG A 30 10.03 6.39 6.32
C ARG A 30 9.38 5.32 7.18
N PRO A 31 10.12 4.75 8.14
CA PRO A 31 9.52 3.88 9.13
C PRO A 31 8.34 4.55 9.82
N VAL A 32 7.23 3.84 9.92
CA VAL A 32 6.00 4.33 10.54
C VAL A 32 5.28 3.19 11.26
N ARG A 33 4.62 3.52 12.34
CA ARG A 33 3.73 2.61 13.06
C ARG A 33 2.41 3.32 13.33
N GLY A 34 1.31 2.63 13.05
CA GLY A 34 -0.04 3.12 13.27
C GLY A 34 -0.94 2.04 13.86
N ALA A 35 -1.90 2.46 14.67
CA ALA A 35 -2.97 1.60 15.16
C ALA A 35 -4.31 2.31 14.95
N TYR A 36 -5.29 1.59 14.44
CA TYR A 36 -6.60 2.11 14.08
C TYR A 36 -7.69 1.22 14.70
N ASP A 37 -8.62 1.83 15.40
CA ASP A 37 -9.81 1.14 15.87
C ASP A 37 -10.92 1.32 14.83
N LEU A 38 -11.58 0.22 14.47
CA LEU A 38 -12.66 0.17 13.51
C LEU A 38 -13.96 -0.14 14.23
N LYS A 39 -15.03 0.51 13.80
CA LYS A 39 -16.39 0.28 14.31
C LYS A 39 -17.37 0.31 13.14
N LEU A 40 -18.44 -0.46 13.27
CA LEU A 40 -19.55 -0.42 12.31
C LEU A 40 -20.16 0.98 12.27
N ASN A 41 -20.33 1.53 11.08
CA ASN A 41 -21.12 2.74 10.89
C ASN A 41 -22.60 2.35 10.83
N GLN A 42 -23.34 2.63 11.91
CA GLN A 42 -24.76 2.31 12.03
C GLN A 42 -25.67 3.21 11.18
N ASP A 43 -25.16 4.32 10.64
CA ASP A 43 -25.92 5.21 9.75
C ASP A 43 -26.16 4.61 8.36
N ARG A 44 -25.52 3.48 8.07
CA ARG A 44 -25.69 2.74 6.81
C ARG A 44 -26.35 1.40 7.12
N ASP A 45 -27.23 0.98 6.24
CA ASP A 45 -27.81 -0.36 6.31
C ASP A 45 -26.69 -1.41 6.26
N SER A 46 -26.51 -2.11 7.36
CA SER A 46 -25.48 -3.14 7.53
C SER A 46 -26.03 -4.55 7.26
N GLY A 47 -27.27 -4.66 6.80
CA GLY A 47 -27.94 -5.92 6.55
C GLY A 47 -28.13 -6.74 7.82
N SER A 48 -27.61 -7.96 7.86
CA SER A 48 -27.73 -8.88 9.00
C SER A 48 -26.64 -8.72 10.08
N ILE A 49 -25.76 -7.71 9.97
CA ILE A 49 -24.68 -7.49 10.94
C ILE A 49 -25.16 -6.53 12.02
N ASP A 50 -25.20 -6.99 13.26
CA ASP A 50 -25.64 -6.18 14.41
C ASP A 50 -24.49 -5.33 14.94
N THR A 51 -23.31 -5.92 15.10
CA THR A 51 -22.13 -5.20 15.54
C THR A 51 -20.89 -5.64 14.78
N ALA A 52 -20.02 -4.70 14.52
CA ALA A 52 -18.67 -5.00 14.04
C ALA A 52 -17.67 -4.04 14.68
N SER A 53 -16.59 -4.60 15.16
CA SER A 53 -15.47 -3.84 15.70
C SER A 53 -14.16 -4.49 15.30
N GLY A 54 -13.07 -3.74 15.32
CA GLY A 54 -11.77 -4.30 14.99
C GLY A 54 -10.65 -3.35 15.32
N ARG A 55 -9.43 -3.87 15.19
CA ARG A 55 -8.20 -3.09 15.31
C ARG A 55 -7.24 -3.50 14.21
N LEU A 56 -6.76 -2.51 13.49
CA LEU A 56 -5.67 -2.64 12.51
C LEU A 56 -4.40 -2.04 13.11
N VAL A 57 -3.33 -2.80 13.10
CA VAL A 57 -1.98 -2.31 13.41
C VAL A 57 -1.14 -2.45 12.15
N VAL A 58 -0.43 -1.39 11.80
CA VAL A 58 0.46 -1.34 10.64
C VAL A 58 1.82 -0.86 11.12
N GLU A 59 2.87 -1.53 10.69
CA GLU A 59 4.24 -1.15 10.97
C GLU A 59 5.08 -1.31 9.70
N LEU A 60 5.68 -0.22 9.26
CA LEU A 60 6.68 -0.21 8.21
C LEU A 60 8.04 0.01 8.85
N VAL A 61 8.95 -0.92 8.64
CA VAL A 61 10.34 -0.82 9.10
C VAL A 61 11.30 -0.93 7.93
N GLU A 62 12.44 -0.30 8.08
CA GLU A 62 13.55 -0.41 7.14
C GLU A 62 14.46 -1.56 7.58
N ASP A 63 14.83 -2.40 6.63
CA ASP A 63 15.80 -3.49 6.78
C ASP A 63 17.02 -3.23 5.89
N CYS A 64 18.13 -3.95 6.11
CA CYS A 64 19.39 -3.77 5.39
C CYS A 64 19.23 -3.82 3.87
N GLY A 65 18.31 -4.62 3.34
CA GLY A 65 18.08 -4.82 1.90
C GLY A 65 16.79 -4.24 1.35
N GLY A 66 15.90 -3.68 2.20
CA GLY A 66 14.58 -3.27 1.76
C GLY A 66 13.70 -2.73 2.87
N PHE A 67 12.42 -3.00 2.75
CA PHE A 67 11.38 -2.58 3.68
C PHE A 67 10.53 -3.77 4.08
N ILE A 68 10.09 -3.77 5.33
CA ILE A 68 9.15 -4.77 5.84
C ILE A 68 7.88 -4.04 6.27
N LEU A 69 6.76 -4.43 5.71
CA LEU A 69 5.43 -4.02 6.12
C LEU A 69 4.77 -5.15 6.91
N ASN A 70 4.56 -4.93 8.18
CA ASN A 70 3.80 -5.83 9.04
C ASN A 70 2.41 -5.28 9.27
N GLN A 71 1.41 -6.14 9.15
CA GLN A 71 0.01 -5.80 9.40
C GLN A 71 -0.63 -6.85 10.30
N GLY A 72 -1.35 -6.38 11.31
CA GLY A 72 -2.20 -7.21 12.15
C GLY A 72 -3.60 -6.65 12.15
N PHE A 73 -4.60 -7.46 11.83
CA PHE A 73 -5.99 -7.05 11.78
C PHE A 73 -6.85 -8.04 12.57
N ILE A 74 -7.50 -7.56 13.61
CA ILE A 74 -8.44 -8.34 14.42
C ILE A 74 -9.81 -7.73 14.23
N THR A 75 -10.80 -8.57 13.93
CA THR A 75 -12.21 -8.20 13.81
C THR A 75 -13.07 -9.05 14.71
N ARG A 76 -14.14 -8.46 15.22
CA ARG A 76 -15.22 -9.13 15.91
C ARG A 76 -16.52 -8.69 15.28
N ILE A 77 -17.28 -9.65 14.77
CA ILE A 77 -18.54 -9.42 14.07
C ILE A 77 -19.60 -10.25 14.76
N THR A 78 -20.74 -9.64 15.10
CA THR A 78 -21.92 -10.31 15.64
C THR A 78 -23.07 -10.15 14.67
N SER A 79 -23.76 -11.25 14.39
CA SER A 79 -24.94 -11.30 13.52
C SER A 79 -25.98 -12.23 14.17
N GLY A 80 -27.17 -11.69 14.47
CA GLY A 80 -28.22 -12.42 15.18
C GLY A 80 -27.86 -12.74 16.64
N GLU A 81 -28.70 -13.49 17.29
CA GLU A 81 -28.64 -13.68 18.76
C GLU A 81 -27.45 -14.55 19.23
N THR A 82 -26.73 -15.25 18.37
CA THR A 82 -25.81 -16.32 18.82
C THR A 82 -24.51 -16.46 18.09
N SER A 83 -24.22 -15.68 17.06
CA SER A 83 -23.03 -15.91 16.23
C SER A 83 -22.01 -14.78 16.33
N GLU A 84 -20.99 -14.97 17.16
CA GLU A 84 -19.82 -14.11 17.15
C GLU A 84 -18.71 -14.76 16.29
N ILE A 85 -18.18 -14.00 15.34
CA ILE A 85 -17.07 -14.41 14.51
C ILE A 85 -15.87 -13.52 14.83
N ILE A 86 -14.76 -14.13 15.20
CA ILE A 86 -13.51 -13.45 15.45
C ILE A 86 -12.56 -13.77 14.30
N GLY A 87 -12.24 -12.76 13.49
CA GLY A 87 -11.23 -12.82 12.45
C GLY A 87 -9.89 -12.29 12.98
N ASN A 88 -8.80 -12.96 12.65
CA ASN A 88 -7.44 -12.50 12.94
C ASN A 88 -6.57 -12.74 11.72
N MET A 89 -6.18 -11.67 11.03
CA MET A 89 -5.27 -11.69 9.90
C MET A 89 -3.94 -11.11 10.31
N GLN A 90 -2.87 -11.78 9.93
CA GLN A 90 -1.51 -11.30 10.04
C GLN A 90 -0.83 -11.36 8.68
N ALA A 91 -0.24 -10.26 8.26
CA ALA A 91 0.50 -10.18 7.00
C ALA A 91 1.88 -9.56 7.25
N SER A 92 2.87 -10.11 6.57
CA SER A 92 4.21 -9.56 6.53
C SER A 92 4.67 -9.56 5.07
N VAL A 93 5.09 -8.40 4.59
CA VAL A 93 5.59 -8.21 3.23
C VAL A 93 6.97 -7.58 3.31
N TRP A 94 7.95 -8.21 2.70
CA TRP A 94 9.26 -7.64 2.48
C TRP A 94 9.43 -7.28 1.01
N GLU A 95 9.93 -6.09 0.73
CA GLU A 95 10.24 -5.60 -0.60
C GLU A 95 11.67 -5.07 -0.65
N SER A 96 12.43 -5.44 -1.69
CA SER A 96 13.77 -4.91 -1.91
C SER A 96 13.73 -3.41 -2.22
N ARG A 97 14.82 -2.67 -1.90
CA ARG A 97 14.89 -1.22 -2.15
C ARG A 97 14.71 -0.83 -3.62
N ASP A 98 15.08 -1.70 -4.54
CA ASP A 98 14.96 -1.49 -5.98
C ASP A 98 13.61 -1.95 -6.55
N GLY A 99 12.70 -2.47 -5.70
CA GLY A 99 11.37 -2.95 -6.10
C GLY A 99 11.38 -4.20 -6.98
N ARG A 100 12.52 -4.92 -7.06
CA ARG A 100 12.67 -6.07 -7.95
C ARG A 100 12.41 -7.41 -7.29
N ALA A 101 12.36 -7.44 -6.00
CA ALA A 101 12.10 -8.66 -5.24
C ALA A 101 11.10 -8.40 -4.13
N MET A 102 10.15 -9.31 -3.96
CA MET A 102 9.14 -9.26 -2.92
C MET A 102 8.97 -10.65 -2.30
N ARG A 103 8.69 -10.69 -1.02
CA ARG A 103 8.28 -11.89 -0.28
C ARG A 103 7.14 -11.53 0.63
N PHE A 104 6.14 -12.39 0.73
CA PHE A 104 5.02 -12.17 1.62
C PHE A 104 4.59 -13.44 2.32
N THR A 105 3.99 -13.26 3.47
CA THR A 105 3.27 -14.29 4.23
C THR A 105 2.00 -13.68 4.76
N VAL A 106 0.87 -14.37 4.55
CA VAL A 106 -0.43 -14.02 5.12
C VAL A 106 -0.97 -15.20 5.87
N VAL A 107 -1.47 -14.98 7.08
CA VAL A 107 -2.14 -15.99 7.90
C VAL A 107 -3.49 -15.42 8.32
N ASN A 108 -4.54 -16.12 7.97
CA ASN A 108 -5.89 -15.79 8.39
C ASN A 108 -6.44 -16.84 9.33
N LYS A 109 -6.97 -16.43 10.46
CA LYS A 109 -7.61 -17.30 11.46
C LYS A 109 -9.04 -16.85 11.68
N ILE A 110 -9.93 -17.81 11.80
CA ILE A 110 -11.32 -17.59 12.19
C ILE A 110 -11.58 -18.39 13.46
N ASN A 111 -12.07 -17.72 14.50
CA ASN A 111 -12.31 -18.32 15.81
C ASN A 111 -11.09 -19.12 16.33
N SER A 112 -9.90 -18.55 16.17
CA SER A 112 -8.60 -19.13 16.55
C SER A 112 -8.10 -20.30 15.68
N ALA A 113 -8.90 -20.84 14.78
CA ALA A 113 -8.48 -21.84 13.82
C ALA A 113 -7.82 -21.17 12.60
N VAL A 114 -6.74 -21.75 12.10
CA VAL A 114 -6.13 -21.30 10.84
C VAL A 114 -7.07 -21.64 9.70
N ALA A 115 -7.67 -20.62 9.09
CA ALA A 115 -8.54 -20.76 7.93
C ALA A 115 -7.73 -20.76 6.63
N GLU A 116 -6.67 -19.97 6.57
CA GLU A 116 -5.87 -19.81 5.37
C GLU A 116 -4.43 -19.39 5.73
N ARG A 117 -3.50 -19.91 4.93
CA ARG A 117 -2.10 -19.49 4.99
C ARG A 117 -1.55 -19.39 3.59
N GLU A 118 -1.08 -18.23 3.23
CA GLU A 118 -0.44 -17.96 1.94
C GLU A 118 0.97 -17.45 2.13
N GLN A 119 1.84 -17.81 1.20
CA GLN A 119 3.19 -17.26 1.12
C GLN A 119 3.65 -17.24 -0.33
N GLY A 120 4.43 -16.25 -0.70
CA GLY A 120 4.91 -16.11 -2.05
C GLY A 120 6.16 -15.24 -2.12
N ARG A 121 6.75 -15.27 -3.31
CA ARG A 121 7.88 -14.42 -3.68
C ARG A 121 7.77 -14.08 -5.17
N GLY A 122 8.20 -12.86 -5.54
CA GLY A 122 8.30 -12.37 -6.89
C GLY A 122 9.55 -11.53 -7.05
#